data_d9f0f6f7392fb54be3a67640c06637ef
#
_entry.id   d9f0f6f7392fb54be3a67640c06637ef
#
_cell.length_a   1.000
_cell.length_b   1.000
_cell.length_c   1.000
_cell.angle_alpha   90.00
_cell.angle_beta   90.00
_cell.angle_gamma   90.00
#
_symmetry.space_group_name_H-M   'P 1'
#
loop_
_entity.id
_entity.type
_entity.pdbx_description
1 polymer ?
#
loop_
_entity_poly.entity_id
_entity_poly.type
_entity_poly.pdbx_seq_one_letter_code
_entity_poly.pdbx_strand_id
1 'polypeptide(L)'
;SSDLADMQHTSIETLLPNLDLEHIPLGKDREQQTKIRIGQYFFRMSVLMSYGNACCITGLKNKEMLVASHIKPWSVSNARTERTNPSNGLCLNAMHDKAFDRGLITIDKNYRVVNSKLIKETAMDEKTKEWFSFYNGKEIILPDKFLPGKDFIEYHNDVIFKGA
;
A
#
# COMPACT_ATOMS: atom_id res chain seq x y z
N SER A 1 -14.33 -2.76 -12.41
CA SER A 1 -15.38 -2.22 -11.53
C SER A 1 -16.32 -3.29 -10.98
N SER A 2 -16.61 -4.38 -11.72
CA SER A 2 -17.40 -5.51 -11.23
C SER A 2 -16.73 -6.24 -10.07
N ASP A 3 -15.41 -6.41 -10.14
CA ASP A 3 -14.64 -7.19 -9.18
C ASP A 3 -14.68 -6.63 -7.75
N LEU A 4 -14.69 -5.30 -7.60
CA LEU A 4 -14.79 -4.68 -6.27
C LEU A 4 -16.20 -4.79 -5.69
N ALA A 5 -17.23 -4.76 -6.56
CA ALA A 5 -18.62 -4.96 -6.13
C ALA A 5 -18.84 -6.42 -5.71
N ASP A 6 -18.25 -7.37 -6.44
CA ASP A 6 -18.32 -8.80 -6.11
C ASP A 6 -17.62 -9.11 -4.79
N MET A 7 -16.52 -8.41 -4.47
CA MET A 7 -15.85 -8.54 -3.18
C MET A 7 -16.72 -8.14 -1.99
N GLN A 8 -17.59 -7.14 -2.14
CA GLN A 8 -18.48 -6.69 -1.08
C GLN A 8 -19.54 -7.73 -0.72
N HIS A 9 -19.81 -8.67 -1.63
CA HIS A 9 -20.77 -9.75 -1.43
C HIS A 9 -20.12 -11.09 -1.08
N THR A 10 -18.78 -11.16 -1.04
CA THR A 10 -18.07 -12.37 -0.68
C THR A 10 -18.26 -12.66 0.81
N SER A 11 -18.73 -13.85 1.15
CA SER A 11 -18.93 -14.24 2.55
C SER A 11 -17.59 -14.43 3.27
N ILE A 12 -17.57 -14.12 4.57
CA ILE A 12 -16.39 -14.30 5.42
C ILE A 12 -15.90 -15.77 5.39
N GLU A 13 -16.82 -16.72 5.36
CA GLU A 13 -16.49 -18.14 5.31
C GLU A 13 -15.69 -18.52 4.06
N THR A 14 -15.96 -17.86 2.93
CA THR A 14 -15.21 -18.07 1.68
C THR A 14 -13.77 -17.57 1.78
N LEU A 15 -13.53 -16.55 2.61
CA LEU A 15 -12.22 -15.95 2.81
C LEU A 15 -11.37 -16.67 3.86
N LEU A 16 -12.01 -17.35 4.84
CA LEU A 16 -11.32 -18.00 5.95
C LEU A 16 -10.23 -18.98 5.53
N PRO A 17 -10.38 -19.80 4.46
CA PRO A 17 -9.31 -20.70 4.03
C PRO A 17 -8.04 -19.99 3.53
N ASN A 18 -8.16 -18.72 3.13
CA ASN A 18 -7.04 -17.92 2.61
C ASN A 18 -6.37 -17.07 3.69
N LEU A 19 -6.86 -17.15 4.93
CA LEU A 19 -6.32 -16.42 6.07
C LEU A 19 -5.50 -17.37 6.93
N ASP A 20 -4.31 -16.92 7.33
CA ASP A 20 -3.48 -17.64 8.29
C ASP A 20 -4.07 -17.48 9.69
N LEU A 21 -4.87 -18.44 10.10
CA LEU A 21 -5.51 -18.48 11.41
C LEU A 21 -4.75 -19.36 12.41
N GLU A 22 -3.75 -20.12 11.97
CA GLU A 22 -3.05 -21.09 12.82
C GLU A 22 -2.25 -20.43 13.95
N HIS A 23 -1.78 -19.21 13.71
CA HIS A 23 -0.97 -18.46 14.67
C HIS A 23 -1.77 -17.46 15.52
N ILE A 24 -3.11 -17.54 15.48
CA ILE A 24 -3.98 -16.64 16.23
C ILE A 24 -4.33 -17.28 17.58
N PRO A 25 -4.15 -16.55 18.71
CA PRO A 25 -4.51 -17.05 20.04
C PRO A 25 -5.99 -17.42 20.15
N LEU A 26 -6.32 -18.31 21.10
CA LEU A 26 -7.71 -18.68 21.40
C LEU A 26 -8.38 -17.61 22.26
N GLY A 27 -9.73 -17.54 22.21
CA GLY A 27 -10.55 -16.67 23.05
C GLY A 27 -10.87 -15.31 22.43
N LYS A 28 -11.10 -14.29 23.25
CA LYS A 28 -11.46 -12.92 22.82
C LYS A 28 -10.40 -12.30 21.92
N ASP A 29 -9.13 -12.55 22.22
CA ASP A 29 -8.01 -12.06 21.42
C ASP A 29 -8.02 -12.69 20.02
N ARG A 30 -8.41 -13.95 19.92
CA ARG A 30 -8.56 -14.63 18.62
C ARG A 30 -9.66 -13.98 17.77
N GLU A 31 -10.81 -13.67 18.36
CA GLU A 31 -11.90 -13.01 17.63
C GLU A 31 -11.47 -11.64 17.12
N GLN A 32 -10.83 -10.84 17.96
CA GLN A 32 -10.34 -9.52 17.60
C GLN A 32 -9.28 -9.59 16.52
N GLN A 33 -8.31 -10.50 16.66
CA GLN A 33 -7.25 -10.68 15.67
C GLN A 33 -7.78 -11.23 14.35
N THR A 34 -8.79 -12.09 14.39
CA THR A 34 -9.47 -12.58 13.19
C THR A 34 -10.12 -11.41 12.42
N LYS A 35 -10.80 -10.49 13.11
CA LYS A 35 -11.37 -9.28 12.49
C LYS A 35 -10.30 -8.41 11.84
N ILE A 36 -9.16 -8.23 12.51
CA ILE A 36 -8.04 -7.47 11.97
C ILE A 36 -7.50 -8.13 10.69
N ARG A 37 -7.31 -9.44 10.70
CA ARG A 37 -6.84 -10.21 9.53
C ARG A 37 -7.80 -10.11 8.35
N ILE A 38 -9.09 -10.23 8.61
CA ILE A 38 -10.12 -10.06 7.59
C ILE A 38 -10.06 -8.65 7.00
N GLY A 39 -9.96 -7.62 7.84
CA GLY A 39 -9.82 -6.24 7.40
C GLY A 39 -8.57 -6.00 6.55
N GLN A 40 -7.43 -6.57 6.95
CA GLN A 40 -6.19 -6.50 6.18
C GLN A 40 -6.31 -7.20 4.82
N TYR A 41 -6.98 -8.34 4.77
CA TYR A 41 -7.24 -9.05 3.52
C TYR A 41 -8.09 -8.21 2.56
N PHE A 42 -9.19 -7.66 3.03
CA PHE A 42 -10.04 -6.78 2.21
C PHE A 42 -9.30 -5.52 1.76
N PHE A 43 -8.51 -4.91 2.64
CA PHE A 43 -7.69 -3.76 2.27
C PHE A 43 -6.75 -4.12 1.12
N ARG A 44 -6.00 -5.23 1.26
CA ARG A 44 -5.09 -5.69 0.20
C ARG A 44 -5.82 -5.92 -1.12
N MET A 45 -6.94 -6.66 -1.08
CA MET A 45 -7.70 -6.97 -2.29
C MET A 45 -8.24 -5.69 -2.94
N SER A 46 -8.83 -4.79 -2.15
CA SER A 46 -9.40 -3.54 -2.65
C SER A 46 -8.34 -2.65 -3.29
N VAL A 47 -7.18 -2.52 -2.64
CA VAL A 47 -6.08 -1.71 -3.17
C VAL A 47 -5.52 -2.32 -4.46
N LEU A 48 -5.14 -3.60 -4.44
CA LEU A 48 -4.58 -4.24 -5.63
C LEU A 48 -5.53 -4.19 -6.83
N MET A 49 -6.81 -4.48 -6.61
CA MET A 49 -7.80 -4.47 -7.68
C MET A 49 -8.03 -3.08 -8.25
N SER A 50 -8.04 -2.04 -7.42
CA SER A 50 -8.21 -0.66 -7.87
C SER A 50 -7.07 -0.19 -8.77
N TYR A 51 -5.88 -0.77 -8.62
CA TYR A 51 -4.72 -0.52 -9.48
C TYR A 51 -4.54 -1.57 -10.59
N GLY A 52 -5.54 -2.42 -10.83
CA GLY A 52 -5.46 -3.45 -11.86
C GLY A 52 -4.38 -4.48 -11.60
N ASN A 53 -4.07 -4.76 -10.33
CA ASN A 53 -3.00 -5.67 -9.90
C ASN A 53 -1.63 -5.31 -10.48
N ALA A 54 -1.35 -4.02 -10.60
CA ALA A 54 -0.08 -3.49 -11.08
C ALA A 54 0.50 -2.45 -10.12
N CYS A 55 1.80 -2.45 -9.96
CA CYS A 55 2.50 -1.41 -9.20
C CYS A 55 2.21 -0.04 -9.82
N CYS A 56 1.79 0.92 -9.01
CA CYS A 56 1.44 2.26 -9.50
C CYS A 56 2.67 3.08 -9.93
N ILE A 57 3.87 2.66 -9.58
CA ILE A 57 5.12 3.32 -10.02
C ILE A 57 5.67 2.65 -11.28
N THR A 58 5.85 1.34 -11.26
CA THR A 58 6.57 0.62 -12.33
C THR A 58 5.67 -0.13 -13.29
N GLY A 59 4.40 -0.36 -12.94
CA GLY A 59 3.52 -1.21 -13.73
C GLY A 59 3.74 -2.70 -13.57
N LEU A 60 4.62 -3.14 -12.67
CA LEU A 60 4.90 -4.55 -12.43
C LEU A 60 3.61 -5.28 -12.04
N LYS A 61 3.30 -6.37 -12.74
CA LYS A 61 2.05 -7.15 -12.59
C LYS A 61 2.31 -8.57 -12.10
N ASN A 62 2.78 -8.71 -10.90
CA ASN A 62 2.91 -10.02 -10.26
C ASN A 62 2.44 -9.90 -8.81
N LYS A 63 1.28 -10.50 -8.49
CA LYS A 63 0.68 -10.39 -7.16
C LYS A 63 1.61 -10.83 -6.04
N GLU A 64 2.49 -11.78 -6.29
CA GLU A 64 3.46 -12.26 -5.30
C GLU A 64 4.51 -11.21 -4.95
N MET A 65 4.72 -10.24 -5.83
CA MET A 65 5.67 -9.15 -5.67
C MET A 65 5.01 -7.82 -5.32
N LEU A 66 3.70 -7.81 -5.14
CA LEU A 66 2.93 -6.60 -4.87
C LEU A 66 2.50 -6.52 -3.41
N VAL A 67 2.52 -5.31 -2.90
CA VAL A 67 2.11 -4.97 -1.53
C VAL A 67 1.04 -3.89 -1.59
N ALA A 68 0.01 -4.02 -0.78
CA ALA A 68 -0.91 -2.93 -0.48
C ALA A 68 -0.28 -2.08 0.63
N SER A 69 0.41 -1.04 0.22
CA SER A 69 1.18 -0.18 1.12
C SER A 69 0.27 0.87 1.76
N HIS A 70 0.26 0.96 3.09
CA HIS A 70 -0.43 2.05 3.78
C HIS A 70 0.34 3.36 3.58
N ILE A 71 -0.38 4.41 3.16
CA ILE A 71 0.20 5.77 3.02
C ILE A 71 0.43 6.35 4.41
N LYS A 72 -0.62 6.44 5.21
CA LYS A 72 -0.52 6.71 6.64
C LYS A 72 -0.38 5.37 7.35
N PRO A 73 0.69 5.14 8.13
CA PRO A 73 0.97 3.83 8.71
C PRO A 73 -0.19 3.27 9.52
N TRP A 74 -0.39 1.97 9.45
CA TRP A 74 -1.46 1.26 10.14
C TRP A 74 -1.47 1.55 11.65
N SER A 75 -0.31 1.60 12.27
CA SER A 75 -0.16 1.80 13.73
C SER A 75 -0.73 3.14 14.22
N VAL A 76 -0.70 4.17 13.38
CA VAL A 76 -1.19 5.52 13.72
C VAL A 76 -2.50 5.87 13.03
N SER A 77 -3.05 4.94 12.25
CA SER A 77 -4.31 5.13 11.53
C SER A 77 -5.51 4.77 12.40
N ASN A 78 -6.60 5.50 12.23
CA ASN A 78 -7.86 5.22 12.90
C ASN A 78 -8.42 3.87 12.44
N ALA A 79 -8.80 3.02 13.39
CA ALA A 79 -9.26 1.66 13.10
C ALA A 79 -10.55 1.62 12.25
N ARG A 80 -11.41 2.63 12.38
CA ARG A 80 -12.70 2.65 11.67
C ARG A 80 -12.64 3.29 10.29
N THR A 81 -11.84 4.36 10.13
CA THR A 81 -11.94 5.24 8.96
C THR A 81 -10.68 5.22 8.09
N GLU A 82 -9.56 4.68 8.59
CA GLU A 82 -8.29 4.81 7.92
C GLU A 82 -7.60 3.47 7.62
N ARG A 83 -7.59 2.53 8.58
CA ARG A 83 -6.81 1.28 8.46
C ARG A 83 -7.23 0.40 7.29
N THR A 84 -8.52 0.33 6.98
CA THR A 84 -9.07 -0.49 5.90
C THR A 84 -9.60 0.34 4.75
N ASN A 85 -9.41 1.64 4.79
CA ASN A 85 -9.81 2.56 3.73
C ASN A 85 -8.88 2.40 2.53
N PRO A 86 -9.37 1.96 1.35
CA PRO A 86 -8.50 1.77 0.18
C PRO A 86 -7.82 3.06 -0.30
N SER A 87 -8.38 4.23 -0.01
CA SER A 87 -7.74 5.52 -0.30
C SER A 87 -6.49 5.78 0.54
N ASN A 88 -6.27 4.99 1.59
CA ASN A 88 -5.04 4.99 2.38
C ASN A 88 -4.03 3.95 1.88
N GLY A 89 -4.14 3.54 0.64
CA GLY A 89 -3.29 2.49 0.07
C GLY A 89 -2.74 2.81 -1.30
N LEU A 90 -1.52 2.33 -1.53
CA LEU A 90 -0.87 2.29 -2.84
C LEU A 90 -0.54 0.84 -3.17
N CYS A 91 -0.70 0.45 -4.43
CA CYS A 91 -0.19 -0.82 -4.90
C CYS A 91 1.26 -0.61 -5.34
N LEU A 92 2.19 -1.21 -4.62
CA LEU A 92 3.63 -1.06 -4.86
C LEU A 92 4.30 -2.43 -4.98
N ASN A 93 5.35 -2.52 -5.82
CA ASN A 93 6.24 -3.67 -5.73
C ASN A 93 7.02 -3.62 -4.39
N ALA A 94 7.54 -4.76 -3.96
CA ALA A 94 8.15 -4.89 -2.64
C ALA A 94 9.32 -3.92 -2.38
N MET A 95 10.12 -3.60 -3.39
CA MET A 95 11.25 -2.68 -3.23
C MET A 95 10.78 -1.23 -3.05
N HIS A 96 9.85 -0.76 -3.89
CA HIS A 96 9.30 0.58 -3.75
C HIS A 96 8.43 0.70 -2.49
N ASP A 97 7.73 -0.37 -2.09
CA ASP A 97 7.02 -0.41 -0.81
C ASP A 97 7.97 -0.17 0.36
N LYS A 98 9.11 -0.86 0.38
CA LYS A 98 10.10 -0.68 1.44
C LYS A 98 10.66 0.74 1.47
N ALA A 99 10.98 1.29 0.31
CA ALA A 99 11.47 2.66 0.20
C ALA A 99 10.42 3.67 0.67
N PHE A 100 9.17 3.47 0.29
CA PHE A 100 8.04 4.32 0.69
C PHE A 100 7.78 4.23 2.20
N ASP A 101 7.72 3.02 2.74
CA ASP A 101 7.49 2.76 4.17
C ASP A 101 8.58 3.40 5.05
N ARG A 102 9.82 3.40 4.56
CA ARG A 102 10.97 3.97 5.28
C ARG A 102 11.22 5.45 4.99
N GLY A 103 10.38 6.08 4.21
CA GLY A 103 10.48 7.51 3.91
C GLY A 103 11.61 7.87 2.95
N LEU A 104 12.13 6.91 2.20
CA LEU A 104 13.15 7.16 1.17
C LEU A 104 12.54 7.68 -0.13
N ILE A 105 11.27 7.40 -0.35
CA ILE A 105 10.45 8.00 -1.39
C ILE A 105 9.12 8.41 -0.79
N THR A 106 8.42 9.32 -1.45
CA THR A 106 7.03 9.67 -1.16
C THR A 106 6.31 9.97 -2.48
N ILE A 107 5.03 10.27 -2.40
CA ILE A 107 4.29 10.90 -3.50
C ILE A 107 3.80 12.25 -3.00
N ASP A 108 3.79 13.24 -3.88
CA ASP A 108 3.29 14.57 -3.54
C ASP A 108 1.78 14.71 -3.82
N LYS A 109 1.23 15.88 -3.55
CA LYS A 109 -0.20 16.17 -3.73
C LYS A 109 -0.66 16.12 -5.19
N ASN A 110 0.26 16.11 -6.13
CA ASN A 110 0.00 15.95 -7.57
C ASN A 110 0.22 14.51 -8.04
N TYR A 111 0.31 13.56 -7.09
CA TYR A 111 0.53 12.13 -7.35
C TYR A 111 1.86 11.85 -8.08
N ARG A 112 2.88 12.68 -7.85
CA ARG A 112 4.22 12.49 -8.43
C ARG A 112 5.16 11.89 -7.41
N VAL A 113 6.00 10.98 -7.87
CA VAL A 113 7.03 10.35 -7.04
C VAL A 113 8.10 11.39 -6.70
N VAL A 114 8.50 11.44 -5.43
CA VAL A 114 9.58 12.31 -4.94
C VAL A 114 10.59 11.45 -4.20
N ASN A 115 11.81 11.41 -4.69
CA ASN A 115 12.90 10.69 -4.04
C ASN A 115 13.56 11.55 -2.97
N SER A 116 13.86 10.93 -1.82
CA SER A 116 14.73 11.54 -0.82
C SER A 116 16.17 11.62 -1.33
N LYS A 117 16.90 12.62 -0.91
CA LYS A 117 18.35 12.67 -1.15
C LYS A 117 19.09 11.46 -0.56
N LEU A 118 18.54 10.83 0.47
CA LEU A 118 19.12 9.63 1.08
C LEU A 118 19.17 8.46 0.11
N ILE A 119 18.17 8.32 -0.78
CA ILE A 119 18.19 7.26 -1.78
C ILE A 119 19.28 7.53 -2.83
N LYS A 120 19.54 8.79 -3.15
CA LYS A 120 20.61 9.18 -4.08
C LYS A 120 21.99 8.93 -3.50
N GLU A 121 22.13 8.99 -2.18
CA GLU A 121 23.39 8.75 -1.45
C GLU A 121 23.62 7.26 -1.15
N THR A 122 22.61 6.42 -1.38
CA THR A 122 22.73 4.97 -1.14
C THR A 122 23.61 4.32 -2.21
N ALA A 123 24.61 3.55 -1.78
CA ALA A 123 25.49 2.81 -2.68
C ALA A 123 24.71 1.72 -3.40
N MET A 124 24.77 1.72 -4.74
CA MET A 124 24.11 0.73 -5.58
C MET A 124 24.70 0.82 -6.99
N ASP A 125 24.49 -0.22 -7.81
CA ASP A 125 24.89 -0.18 -9.20
C ASP A 125 23.98 0.74 -10.04
N GLU A 126 24.38 1.02 -11.26
CA GLU A 126 23.67 1.96 -12.14
C GLU A 126 22.24 1.50 -12.47
N LYS A 127 22.01 0.21 -12.63
CA LYS A 127 20.68 -0.31 -12.95
C LYS A 127 19.72 -0.18 -11.78
N THR A 128 20.16 -0.45 -10.57
CA THR A 128 19.35 -0.24 -9.36
C THR A 128 19.09 1.24 -9.15
N LYS A 129 20.09 2.09 -9.41
CA LYS A 129 19.96 3.55 -9.33
C LYS A 129 18.89 4.06 -10.31
N GLU A 130 18.89 3.57 -11.56
CA GLU A 130 17.87 3.90 -12.55
C GLU A 130 16.48 3.50 -12.09
N TRP A 131 16.31 2.42 -11.37
CA TRP A 131 15.03 1.96 -10.87
C TRP A 131 14.37 2.94 -9.91
N PHE A 132 15.15 3.78 -9.26
CA PHE A 132 14.63 4.86 -8.43
C PHE A 132 14.61 6.19 -9.18
N SER A 133 15.71 6.56 -9.82
CA SER A 133 15.85 7.88 -10.45
C SER A 133 14.93 8.07 -11.66
N PHE A 134 14.67 7.00 -12.43
CA PHE A 134 13.80 7.07 -13.61
C PHE A 134 12.38 7.55 -13.25
N TYR A 135 11.87 7.14 -12.10
CA TYR A 135 10.50 7.46 -11.70
C TYR A 135 10.37 8.74 -10.90
N ASN A 136 11.49 9.35 -10.50
CA ASN A 136 11.45 10.60 -9.75
C ASN A 136 10.78 11.71 -10.58
N GLY A 137 9.79 12.36 -9.99
CA GLY A 137 9.02 13.43 -10.64
C GLY A 137 7.92 12.95 -11.58
N LYS A 138 7.76 11.66 -11.79
CA LYS A 138 6.70 11.11 -12.65
C LYS A 138 5.43 10.86 -11.85
N GLU A 139 4.29 11.07 -12.51
CA GLU A 139 3.00 10.75 -11.94
C GLU A 139 2.84 9.23 -11.81
N ILE A 140 2.27 8.78 -10.69
CA ILE A 140 1.91 7.38 -10.54
C ILE A 140 0.77 7.01 -11.50
N ILE A 141 0.64 5.73 -11.81
CA ILE A 141 -0.52 5.21 -12.52
C ILE A 141 -1.70 5.27 -11.56
N LEU A 142 -2.68 6.13 -11.87
CA LEU A 142 -3.82 6.35 -10.98
C LEU A 142 -4.76 5.15 -10.96
N PRO A 143 -5.39 4.85 -9.80
CA PRO A 143 -6.33 3.75 -9.70
C PRO A 143 -7.67 4.09 -10.38
N ASP A 144 -8.44 3.05 -10.76
CA ASP A 144 -9.80 3.22 -11.27
C ASP A 144 -10.74 3.78 -10.20
N LYS A 145 -10.54 3.36 -8.95
CA LYS A 145 -11.33 3.77 -7.78
C LYS A 145 -10.39 4.06 -6.63
N PHE A 146 -10.88 4.78 -5.64
CA PHE A 146 -10.17 5.05 -4.39
C PHE A 146 -8.85 5.78 -4.62
N LEU A 147 -8.93 6.96 -5.23
CA LEU A 147 -7.76 7.85 -5.34
C LEU A 147 -7.08 8.01 -3.99
N PRO A 148 -5.75 8.03 -3.94
CA PRO A 148 -5.05 8.28 -2.67
C PRO A 148 -5.52 9.57 -2.03
N GLY A 149 -5.93 9.46 -0.77
CA GLY A 149 -6.45 10.61 -0.02
C GLY A 149 -5.38 11.65 0.21
N LYS A 150 -5.70 12.92 -0.05
CA LYS A 150 -4.76 14.06 0.11
C LYS A 150 -4.26 14.18 1.54
N ASP A 151 -5.12 13.91 2.53
CA ASP A 151 -4.74 13.96 3.94
C ASP A 151 -3.74 12.85 4.30
N PHE A 152 -3.89 11.66 3.73
CA PHE A 152 -2.94 10.57 3.92
C PHE A 152 -1.58 10.90 3.28
N ILE A 153 -1.59 11.46 2.08
CA ILE A 153 -0.38 11.91 1.40
C ILE A 153 0.33 12.98 2.22
N GLU A 154 -0.40 13.96 2.72
CA GLU A 154 0.16 15.03 3.56
C GLU A 154 0.84 14.45 4.80
N TYR A 155 0.19 13.50 5.47
CA TYR A 155 0.80 12.84 6.61
C TYR A 155 2.13 12.17 6.25
N HIS A 156 2.16 11.44 5.14
CA HIS A 156 3.38 10.77 4.68
C HIS A 156 4.48 11.77 4.34
N ASN A 157 4.13 12.86 3.66
CA ASN A 157 5.09 13.92 3.32
C ASN A 157 5.68 14.56 4.56
N ASP A 158 4.86 14.84 5.57
CA ASP A 158 5.28 15.62 6.74
C ASP A 158 5.94 14.79 7.83
N VAL A 159 5.53 13.53 7.98
CA VAL A 159 5.93 12.68 9.13
C VAL A 159 6.87 11.56 8.73
N ILE A 160 6.64 10.91 7.60
CA ILE A 160 7.38 9.69 7.21
C ILE A 160 8.56 10.04 6.28
N PHE A 161 8.33 10.89 5.28
CA PHE A 161 9.33 11.22 4.27
C PHE A 161 10.56 11.89 4.89
N LYS A 162 11.75 11.39 4.54
CA LYS A 162 13.03 11.83 5.10
C LYS A 162 13.78 12.71 4.12
N GLY A 163 13.65 13.99 4.33
CA GLY A 163 14.53 14.94 3.69
C GLY A 163 14.22 15.26 2.24
N ALA A 164 13.64 16.37 2.11
CA ALA A 164 13.68 17.07 0.85
C ALA A 164 15.11 17.56 0.56
#